data_27088dba81fde93a9403890902670f5a
#
_entry.id   27088dba81fde93a9403890902670f5a
#
_cell.length_a   1.000
_cell.length_b   1.000
_cell.length_c   1.000
_cell.angle_alpha   90.00
_cell.angle_beta   90.00
_cell.angle_gamma   90.00
#
_symmetry.space_group_name_H-M   'P 1'
#
loop_
_entity.id
_entity.type
_entity.pdbx_description
1 polymer ?
#
loop_
_entity_poly.entity_id
_entity_poly.type
_entity_poly.pdbx_seq_one_letter_code
_entity_poly.pdbx_strand_id
1 'polypeptide(L)'
;MTKDYSANYILHAKSNQFYWEGNGQLSIKTFSNGKARYQTKRGFYAIEEDRYLLLNAGPYTISIDEPREVESFCIFFQDGFAEEVFHSLSETNDRLLSDPFKDKSPLGFFEKTCPQNAALYAVLHDFKRTLSGTERMSIGYEEQFHQIMQALLEDQLQICQEVESLKAVRKSTREELYRRVNTANEYIRAYFDRPVKLDDIAAAACLSPNHLLRTYKQLYKRTPHQHITEFRIQKARQLLSETDYTMTEITFLLGLQNPVSFSKLFKQFTGISPADYRKKVRMDKTR
;
A
#
# COMPACT_ATOMS: atom_id res chain seq x y z
N MET A 1 5.11 -27.18 -13.98
CA MET A 1 5.01 -27.51 -12.55
C MET A 1 3.91 -26.63 -11.96
N THR A 2 2.76 -27.20 -11.74
CA THR A 2 1.69 -26.58 -10.94
C THR A 2 2.23 -26.48 -9.51
N LYS A 3 2.49 -25.26 -9.03
CA LYS A 3 2.81 -25.05 -7.62
C LYS A 3 1.56 -25.42 -6.83
N ASP A 4 1.72 -26.38 -5.93
CA ASP A 4 0.70 -26.74 -4.96
C ASP A 4 0.59 -25.60 -3.94
N TYR A 5 -0.52 -24.88 -3.98
CA TYR A 5 -0.81 -23.74 -3.10
C TYR A 5 -1.56 -24.18 -1.83
N SER A 6 -1.18 -25.33 -1.29
CA SER A 6 -1.88 -26.02 -0.19
C SER A 6 -1.61 -25.46 1.21
N ALA A 7 -0.73 -24.49 1.37
CA ALA A 7 -0.38 -23.94 2.68
C ALA A 7 -0.09 -22.43 2.64
N ASN A 8 -0.38 -21.75 3.75
CA ASN A 8 0.11 -20.40 4.00
C ASN A 8 1.64 -20.42 4.14
N TYR A 9 2.34 -19.45 3.54
CA TYR A 9 3.78 -19.35 3.71
C TYR A 9 4.27 -17.90 3.73
N ILE A 10 5.50 -17.74 4.22
CA ILE A 10 6.16 -16.44 4.37
C ILE A 10 7.39 -16.40 3.48
N LEU A 11 7.58 -15.25 2.83
CA LEU A 11 8.83 -14.89 2.18
C LEU A 11 9.42 -13.71 2.93
N HIS A 12 10.57 -13.94 3.58
CA HIS A 12 11.34 -12.90 4.25
C HIS A 12 12.73 -12.87 3.62
N ALA A 13 13.07 -11.79 2.93
CA ALA A 13 14.29 -11.68 2.16
C ALA A 13 14.80 -10.24 2.13
N LYS A 14 16.09 -10.06 1.84
CA LYS A 14 16.71 -8.76 1.61
C LYS A 14 17.38 -8.74 0.25
N SER A 15 17.17 -7.67 -0.51
CA SER A 15 17.82 -7.45 -1.80
C SER A 15 17.78 -5.98 -2.17
N ASN A 16 18.81 -5.49 -2.83
CA ASN A 16 18.83 -4.16 -3.45
C ASN A 16 18.47 -4.19 -4.94
N GLN A 17 18.61 -5.36 -5.58
CA GLN A 17 18.21 -5.61 -6.97
C GLN A 17 17.49 -6.93 -7.05
N PHE A 18 16.25 -6.90 -7.54
CA PHE A 18 15.44 -8.10 -7.72
C PHE A 18 14.42 -7.89 -8.83
N TYR A 19 14.24 -8.89 -9.66
CA TYR A 19 13.16 -8.94 -10.65
C TYR A 19 12.56 -10.35 -10.68
N TRP A 20 11.26 -10.42 -10.72
CA TRP A 20 10.54 -11.68 -10.89
C TRP A 20 9.22 -11.43 -11.63
N GLU A 21 8.84 -12.38 -12.45
CA GLU A 21 7.57 -12.42 -13.17
C GLU A 21 6.97 -13.81 -13.07
N GLY A 22 5.66 -13.89 -12.82
CA GLY A 22 4.95 -15.16 -12.71
C GLY A 22 3.56 -15.03 -12.10
N ASN A 23 2.98 -16.15 -11.73
CA ASN A 23 1.72 -16.23 -11.03
C ASN A 23 1.94 -16.40 -9.52
N GLY A 24 1.25 -15.62 -8.71
CA GLY A 24 1.26 -15.75 -7.26
C GLY A 24 -0.14 -15.99 -6.68
N GLN A 25 -0.15 -16.34 -5.39
CA GLN A 25 -1.35 -16.51 -4.58
C GLN A 25 -1.85 -15.15 -4.05
N LEU A 26 -3.04 -15.17 -3.43
CA LEU A 26 -3.45 -14.07 -2.55
C LEU A 26 -2.35 -13.80 -1.52
N SER A 27 -1.95 -12.55 -1.38
CA SER A 27 -0.79 -12.23 -0.55
C SER A 27 -0.79 -10.80 -0.07
N ILE A 28 -0.29 -10.59 1.16
CA ILE A 28 0.12 -9.27 1.65
C ILE A 28 1.60 -9.04 1.37
N LYS A 29 1.94 -7.86 0.88
CA LYS A 29 3.29 -7.42 0.55
C LYS A 29 3.67 -6.21 1.40
N THR A 30 4.74 -6.32 2.17
CA THR A 30 5.31 -5.22 2.96
C THR A 30 6.80 -5.09 2.72
N PHE A 31 7.32 -3.87 2.81
CA PHE A 31 8.73 -3.57 2.56
C PHE A 31 9.24 -2.56 3.57
N SER A 32 10.53 -2.64 3.89
CA SER A 32 11.24 -1.65 4.70
C SER A 32 12.60 -1.32 4.09
N ASN A 33 13.15 -0.15 4.42
CA ASN A 33 14.41 0.40 3.93
C ASN A 33 14.45 0.74 2.43
N GLY A 34 13.29 0.89 1.79
CA GLY A 34 13.16 1.22 0.37
C GLY A 34 11.79 0.88 -0.17
N LYS A 35 11.69 0.70 -1.48
CA LYS A 35 10.42 0.40 -2.15
C LYS A 35 10.52 -0.76 -3.12
N ALA A 36 9.41 -1.45 -3.30
CA ALA A 36 9.22 -2.42 -4.37
C ALA A 36 8.13 -1.95 -5.33
N ARG A 37 8.27 -2.26 -6.60
CA ARG A 37 7.30 -1.94 -7.65
C ARG A 37 6.66 -3.22 -8.14
N TYR A 38 5.33 -3.21 -8.18
CA TYR A 38 4.52 -4.30 -8.72
C TYR A 38 3.75 -3.82 -9.94
N GLN A 39 3.66 -4.67 -10.94
CA GLN A 39 2.79 -4.47 -12.08
C GLN A 39 1.88 -5.67 -12.25
N THR A 40 0.59 -5.43 -12.35
CA THR A 40 -0.46 -6.41 -12.62
C THR A 40 -1.24 -6.01 -13.86
N LYS A 41 -2.17 -6.84 -14.30
CA LYS A 41 -3.13 -6.46 -15.35
C LYS A 41 -4.04 -5.29 -14.92
N ARG A 42 -4.19 -5.04 -13.62
CA ARG A 42 -5.10 -4.05 -13.04
C ARG A 42 -4.43 -2.72 -12.71
N GLY A 43 -3.12 -2.69 -12.58
CA GLY A 43 -2.42 -1.46 -12.24
C GLY A 43 -0.96 -1.65 -11.90
N PHE A 44 -0.37 -0.54 -11.52
CA PHE A 44 1.01 -0.41 -11.10
C PHE A 44 1.04 0.10 -9.65
N TYR A 45 1.81 -0.55 -8.79
CA TYR A 45 1.85 -0.25 -7.36
C TYR A 45 3.29 -0.05 -6.91
N ALA A 46 3.55 1.04 -6.18
CA ALA A 46 4.81 1.27 -5.47
C ALA A 46 4.55 1.14 -3.97
N ILE A 47 5.19 0.15 -3.35
CA ILE A 47 5.02 -0.12 -1.92
C ILE A 47 6.25 0.40 -1.20
N GLU A 48 6.03 1.37 -0.32
CA GLU A 48 7.03 1.98 0.53
C GLU A 48 6.85 1.50 1.98
N GLU A 49 7.76 1.92 2.84
CA GLU A 49 7.67 1.70 4.29
C GLU A 49 6.33 2.18 4.86
N ASP A 50 5.84 1.53 5.92
CA ASP A 50 4.55 1.78 6.58
C ASP A 50 3.30 1.52 5.70
N ARG A 51 3.48 0.87 4.57
CA ARG A 51 2.37 0.49 3.69
C ARG A 51 2.40 -0.99 3.35
N TYR A 52 1.25 -1.48 2.95
CA TYR A 52 1.11 -2.82 2.39
C TYR A 52 0.30 -2.81 1.09
N LEU A 53 0.48 -3.84 0.29
CA LEU A 53 -0.39 -4.19 -0.83
C LEU A 53 -1.02 -5.55 -0.58
N LEU A 54 -2.34 -5.62 -0.58
CA LEU A 54 -3.06 -6.89 -0.70
C LEU A 54 -3.23 -7.20 -2.19
N LEU A 55 -2.59 -8.27 -2.65
CA LEU A 55 -2.53 -8.66 -4.05
C LEU A 55 -3.31 -9.96 -4.25
N ASN A 56 -4.31 -9.94 -5.14
CA ASN A 56 -5.08 -11.13 -5.48
C ASN A 56 -4.20 -12.17 -6.20
N ALA A 57 -4.66 -13.40 -6.21
CA ALA A 57 -4.04 -14.46 -7.00
C ALA A 57 -4.04 -14.10 -8.50
N GLY A 58 -2.93 -14.37 -9.18
CA GLY A 58 -2.78 -14.08 -10.60
C GLY A 58 -1.37 -13.69 -11.03
N PRO A 59 -1.22 -13.28 -12.31
CA PRO A 59 0.06 -12.88 -12.86
C PRO A 59 0.46 -11.47 -12.42
N TYR A 60 1.73 -11.32 -12.02
CA TYR A 60 2.33 -10.02 -11.73
C TYR A 60 3.84 -10.03 -11.95
N THR A 61 4.42 -8.85 -12.08
CA THR A 61 5.86 -8.64 -11.96
C THR A 61 6.17 -7.88 -10.68
N ILE A 62 7.33 -8.16 -10.09
CA ILE A 62 7.93 -7.38 -9.02
C ILE A 62 9.32 -6.91 -9.45
N SER A 63 9.67 -5.67 -9.15
CA SER A 63 11.02 -5.15 -9.29
C SER A 63 11.45 -4.36 -8.05
N ILE A 64 12.68 -4.59 -7.61
CA ILE A 64 13.41 -3.79 -6.63
C ILE A 64 14.66 -3.30 -7.33
N ASP A 65 14.89 -1.99 -7.28
CA ASP A 65 16.08 -1.34 -7.80
C ASP A 65 16.35 -0.12 -6.91
N GLU A 66 17.06 -0.37 -5.83
CA GLU A 66 17.29 0.60 -4.76
C GLU A 66 18.79 0.61 -4.37
N PRO A 67 19.35 1.75 -3.95
CA PRO A 67 20.76 1.84 -3.58
C PRO A 67 21.12 1.11 -2.27
N ARG A 68 20.10 0.75 -1.48
CA ARG A 68 20.24 0.03 -0.21
C ARG A 68 19.43 -1.27 -0.26
N GLU A 69 19.76 -2.21 0.62
CA GLU A 69 18.97 -3.44 0.75
C GLU A 69 17.56 -3.12 1.25
N VAL A 70 16.59 -3.52 0.45
CA VAL A 70 15.16 -3.50 0.78
C VAL A 70 14.83 -4.81 1.45
N GLU A 71 14.20 -4.76 2.59
CA GLU A 71 13.70 -5.92 3.29
C GLU A 71 12.26 -6.19 2.86
N SER A 72 12.03 -7.37 2.30
CA SER A 72 10.73 -7.88 1.86
C SER A 72 10.16 -8.80 2.91
N PHE A 73 8.99 -8.51 3.45
CA PHE A 73 8.24 -9.41 4.31
C PHE A 73 6.85 -9.61 3.69
N CYS A 74 6.66 -10.76 3.06
CA CYS A 74 5.46 -11.08 2.29
C CYS A 74 4.84 -12.37 2.81
N ILE A 75 3.52 -12.36 3.01
CA ILE A 75 2.75 -13.53 3.42
C ILE A 75 1.85 -13.94 2.26
N PHE A 76 1.84 -15.20 1.95
CA PHE A 76 1.04 -15.82 0.90
C PHE A 76 0.02 -16.74 1.56
N PHE A 77 -1.23 -16.59 1.17
CA PHE A 77 -2.34 -17.34 1.75
C PHE A 77 -2.76 -18.48 0.82
N GLN A 78 -3.04 -19.64 1.38
CA GLN A 78 -3.58 -20.76 0.62
C GLN A 78 -4.95 -20.44 0.02
N ASP A 79 -5.32 -21.15 -1.03
CA ASP A 79 -6.63 -20.97 -1.66
C ASP A 79 -7.75 -21.29 -0.68
N GLY A 80 -8.76 -20.40 -0.62
CA GLY A 80 -9.92 -20.53 0.28
C GLY A 80 -9.69 -20.02 1.71
N PHE A 81 -8.46 -19.66 2.11
CA PHE A 81 -8.17 -19.21 3.48
C PHE A 81 -8.91 -17.91 3.85
N ALA A 82 -8.95 -16.96 2.93
CA ALA A 82 -9.66 -15.70 3.16
C ALA A 82 -11.17 -15.90 3.32
N GLU A 83 -11.75 -16.79 2.53
CA GLU A 83 -13.15 -17.19 2.60
C GLU A 83 -13.47 -17.90 3.92
N GLU A 84 -12.56 -18.74 4.38
CA GLU A 84 -12.70 -19.45 5.67
C GLU A 84 -12.72 -18.47 6.84
N VAL A 85 -11.75 -17.55 6.90
CA VAL A 85 -11.69 -16.54 7.95
C VAL A 85 -12.90 -15.61 7.89
N PHE A 86 -13.30 -15.17 6.70
CA PHE A 86 -14.48 -14.33 6.51
C PHE A 86 -15.76 -15.02 7.03
N HIS A 87 -15.93 -16.30 6.73
CA HIS A 87 -17.05 -17.09 7.23
C HIS A 87 -17.06 -17.19 8.74
N SER A 88 -15.91 -17.45 9.35
CA SER A 88 -15.81 -17.56 10.83
C SER A 88 -16.17 -16.25 11.54
N LEU A 89 -15.96 -15.09 10.89
CA LEU A 89 -16.29 -13.77 11.43
C LEU A 89 -17.75 -13.35 11.18
N SER A 90 -18.37 -13.85 10.12
CA SER A 90 -19.67 -13.35 9.64
C SER A 90 -20.86 -14.24 10.06
N GLU A 91 -20.64 -15.49 10.43
CA GLU A 91 -21.70 -16.43 10.78
C GLU A 91 -21.73 -16.75 12.29
N THR A 92 -22.93 -17.02 12.80
CA THR A 92 -23.10 -17.51 14.19
C THR A 92 -22.63 -18.96 14.29
N ASN A 93 -22.12 -19.35 15.47
CA ASN A 93 -21.62 -20.71 15.73
C ASN A 93 -22.61 -21.81 15.33
N ASP A 94 -23.93 -21.60 15.51
CA ASP A 94 -24.96 -22.56 15.15
C ASP A 94 -25.08 -22.78 13.64
N ARG A 95 -24.84 -21.75 12.82
CA ARG A 95 -24.84 -21.87 11.35
C ARG A 95 -23.59 -22.53 10.81
N LEU A 96 -22.42 -22.23 11.39
CA LEU A 96 -21.17 -22.87 11.04
C LEU A 96 -21.20 -24.39 11.29
N LEU A 97 -21.88 -24.82 12.36
CA LEU A 97 -22.03 -26.23 12.69
C LEU A 97 -23.09 -26.94 11.82
N SER A 98 -24.08 -26.21 11.31
CA SER A 98 -25.19 -26.82 10.53
C SER A 98 -24.87 -27.03 9.05
N ASP A 99 -23.99 -26.22 8.47
CA ASP A 99 -23.55 -26.34 7.05
C ASP A 99 -22.08 -25.91 6.83
N PRO A 100 -21.12 -26.76 7.28
CA PRO A 100 -19.69 -26.45 7.17
C PRO A 100 -19.16 -26.49 5.72
N PHE A 101 -19.93 -27.01 4.77
CA PHE A 101 -19.53 -27.18 3.36
C PHE A 101 -20.25 -26.25 2.39
N LYS A 102 -20.98 -25.25 2.91
CA LYS A 102 -21.63 -24.25 2.08
C LYS A 102 -20.64 -23.61 1.10
N ASP A 103 -21.04 -23.56 -0.16
CA ASP A 103 -20.23 -22.96 -1.23
C ASP A 103 -19.78 -21.55 -0.86
N LYS A 104 -18.48 -21.39 -0.66
CA LYS A 104 -17.85 -20.11 -0.33
C LYS A 104 -17.68 -19.32 -1.63
N SER A 105 -18.42 -18.25 -1.79
CA SER A 105 -18.22 -17.35 -2.94
C SER A 105 -16.81 -16.76 -2.91
N PRO A 106 -16.05 -16.78 -4.03
CA PRO A 106 -14.71 -16.23 -4.07
C PRO A 106 -14.68 -14.76 -3.63
N LEU A 107 -13.83 -14.46 -2.66
CA LEU A 107 -13.60 -13.09 -2.21
C LEU A 107 -12.64 -12.37 -3.17
N GLY A 108 -13.12 -11.30 -3.77
CA GLY A 108 -12.29 -10.43 -4.59
C GLY A 108 -11.91 -9.17 -3.83
N PHE A 109 -10.61 -8.95 -3.66
CA PHE A 109 -10.08 -7.80 -2.95
C PHE A 109 -9.79 -6.63 -3.89
N PHE A 110 -9.96 -5.41 -3.40
CA PHE A 110 -9.48 -4.22 -4.09
C PHE A 110 -7.97 -4.09 -3.92
N GLU A 111 -7.24 -4.24 -5.02
CA GLU A 111 -5.79 -4.04 -5.06
C GLU A 111 -5.49 -2.56 -4.97
N LYS A 112 -4.93 -2.13 -3.87
CA LYS A 112 -4.39 -0.79 -3.64
C LYS A 112 -3.34 -0.83 -2.54
N THR A 113 -2.45 0.14 -2.50
CA THR A 113 -1.55 0.28 -1.36
C THR A 113 -2.29 0.96 -0.21
N CYS A 114 -2.28 0.34 0.96
CA CYS A 114 -2.89 0.85 2.17
C CYS A 114 -1.84 1.21 3.22
N PRO A 115 -2.04 2.23 4.06
CA PRO A 115 -1.20 2.42 5.23
C PRO A 115 -1.40 1.24 6.19
N GLN A 116 -0.35 0.80 6.84
CA GLN A 116 -0.48 -0.17 7.92
C GLN A 116 -1.17 0.52 9.10
N ASN A 117 -2.33 0.02 9.50
CA ASN A 117 -2.95 0.46 10.75
C ASN A 117 -2.19 -0.13 11.95
N ALA A 118 -2.42 0.41 13.16
CA ALA A 118 -1.69 0.02 14.36
C ALA A 118 -1.86 -1.48 14.69
N ALA A 119 -3.03 -2.06 14.44
CA ALA A 119 -3.31 -3.47 14.70
C ALA A 119 -2.53 -4.37 13.74
N LEU A 120 -2.62 -4.12 12.44
CA LEU A 120 -1.89 -4.88 11.42
C LEU A 120 -0.37 -4.73 11.61
N TYR A 121 0.12 -3.53 11.92
CA TYR A 121 1.54 -3.28 12.20
C TYR A 121 2.02 -4.12 13.38
N ALA A 122 1.27 -4.14 14.49
CA ALA A 122 1.63 -4.90 15.68
C ALA A 122 1.74 -6.40 15.38
N VAL A 123 0.74 -6.98 14.71
CA VAL A 123 0.73 -8.41 14.37
C VAL A 123 1.88 -8.76 13.42
N LEU A 124 2.10 -7.96 12.36
CA LEU A 124 3.21 -8.18 11.41
C LEU A 124 4.57 -8.05 12.08
N HIS A 125 4.74 -7.06 12.97
CA HIS A 125 5.98 -6.84 13.70
C HIS A 125 6.28 -8.00 14.67
N ASP A 126 5.29 -8.44 15.44
CA ASP A 126 5.44 -9.57 16.35
C ASP A 126 5.71 -10.87 15.61
N PHE A 127 5.05 -11.08 14.48
CA PHE A 127 5.29 -12.24 13.62
C PHE A 127 6.73 -12.25 13.08
N LYS A 128 7.19 -11.11 12.57
CA LYS A 128 8.56 -10.94 12.09
C LYS A 128 9.60 -11.19 13.19
N ARG A 129 9.33 -10.72 14.42
CA ARG A 129 10.20 -10.94 15.59
C ARG A 129 10.26 -12.43 15.96
N THR A 130 9.13 -13.13 15.97
CA THR A 130 9.04 -14.56 16.25
C THR A 130 9.86 -15.40 15.26
N LEU A 131 9.82 -15.04 13.96
CA LEU A 131 10.60 -15.70 12.92
C LEU A 131 12.12 -15.48 13.05
N SER A 132 12.54 -14.36 13.64
CA SER A 132 13.96 -14.02 13.83
C SER A 132 14.55 -14.61 15.10
N GLY A 133 13.70 -15.15 16.01
CA GLY A 133 14.12 -15.75 17.28
C GLY A 133 14.63 -17.17 17.12
N THR A 134 15.47 -17.62 18.06
CA THR A 134 16.08 -18.96 18.11
C THR A 134 15.09 -20.06 18.50
N GLU A 135 13.93 -19.71 19.00
CA GLU A 135 12.86 -20.66 19.33
C GLU A 135 12.03 -20.99 18.10
N ARG A 136 12.50 -21.98 17.34
CA ARG A 136 11.65 -22.70 16.38
C ARG A 136 10.60 -23.50 17.15
N MET A 137 9.60 -22.83 17.70
CA MET A 137 8.39 -23.50 18.10
C MET A 137 7.59 -23.85 16.86
N SER A 138 7.60 -25.12 16.49
CA SER A 138 6.84 -25.73 15.40
C SER A 138 5.31 -25.79 15.66
N ILE A 139 4.80 -24.98 16.59
CA ILE A 139 3.37 -24.92 16.87
C ILE A 139 2.86 -23.62 16.25
N GLY A 140 2.35 -23.77 15.02
CA GLY A 140 1.24 -23.01 14.47
C GLY A 140 1.40 -21.49 14.38
N TYR A 141 1.99 -21.00 13.29
CA TYR A 141 1.74 -19.62 12.83
C TYR A 141 0.30 -19.41 12.32
N GLU A 142 -0.58 -20.37 12.51
CA GLU A 142 -1.97 -20.32 12.03
C GLU A 142 -2.75 -19.20 12.68
N GLU A 143 -2.57 -18.97 13.98
CA GLU A 143 -3.23 -17.87 14.67
C GLU A 143 -2.80 -16.51 14.13
N GLN A 144 -1.51 -16.32 13.86
CA GLN A 144 -0.99 -15.08 13.26
C GLN A 144 -1.52 -14.88 11.84
N PHE A 145 -1.62 -15.94 11.03
CA PHE A 145 -2.24 -15.85 9.72
C PHE A 145 -3.71 -15.45 9.81
N HIS A 146 -4.47 -16.00 10.76
CA HIS A 146 -5.86 -15.63 11.01
C HIS A 146 -5.99 -14.17 11.44
N GLN A 147 -5.20 -13.71 12.41
CA GLN A 147 -5.21 -12.32 12.89
C GLN A 147 -4.87 -11.33 11.76
N ILE A 148 -3.87 -11.65 10.93
CA ILE A 148 -3.51 -10.82 9.77
C ILE A 148 -4.66 -10.79 8.76
N MET A 149 -5.24 -11.94 8.42
CA MET A 149 -6.35 -12.01 7.47
C MET A 149 -7.57 -11.26 8.00
N GLN A 150 -7.88 -11.36 9.28
CA GLN A 150 -8.96 -10.59 9.91
C GLN A 150 -8.73 -9.08 9.76
N ALA A 151 -7.54 -8.58 10.08
CA ALA A 151 -7.21 -7.16 9.93
C ALA A 151 -7.33 -6.71 8.45
N LEU A 152 -6.92 -7.55 7.50
CA LEU A 152 -7.05 -7.28 6.07
C LEU A 152 -8.51 -7.25 5.61
N LEU A 153 -9.35 -8.13 6.14
CA LEU A 153 -10.80 -8.13 5.85
C LEU A 153 -11.49 -6.89 6.40
N GLU A 154 -11.12 -6.44 7.60
CA GLU A 154 -11.63 -5.18 8.18
C GLU A 154 -11.27 -3.97 7.30
N ASP A 155 -10.03 -3.88 6.83
CA ASP A 155 -9.62 -2.82 5.89
C ASP A 155 -10.39 -2.91 4.56
N GLN A 156 -10.68 -4.11 4.06
CA GLN A 156 -11.48 -4.29 2.83
C GLN A 156 -12.95 -3.88 3.02
N LEU A 157 -13.53 -4.09 4.20
CA LEU A 157 -14.88 -3.59 4.50
C LEU A 157 -14.94 -2.07 4.45
N GLN A 158 -13.92 -1.38 4.96
CA GLN A 158 -13.82 0.08 4.85
C GLN A 158 -13.73 0.53 3.39
N ILE A 159 -12.95 -0.19 2.57
CA ILE A 159 -12.88 0.07 1.11
C ILE A 159 -14.24 -0.10 0.44
N CYS A 160 -15.01 -1.11 0.81
CA CYS A 160 -16.37 -1.30 0.30
C CYS A 160 -17.28 -0.10 0.63
N GLN A 161 -17.18 0.47 1.83
CA GLN A 161 -17.90 1.70 2.20
C GLN A 161 -17.47 2.91 1.36
N GLU A 162 -16.16 3.04 1.08
CA GLU A 162 -15.66 4.07 0.15
C GLU A 162 -16.27 3.92 -1.25
N VAL A 163 -16.36 2.68 -1.76
CA VAL A 163 -16.99 2.36 -3.05
C VAL A 163 -18.47 2.77 -3.05
N GLU A 164 -19.20 2.43 -1.99
CA GLU A 164 -20.62 2.78 -1.87
C GLU A 164 -20.87 4.28 -1.78
N SER A 165 -19.91 5.05 -1.29
CA SER A 165 -19.98 6.51 -1.23
C SER A 165 -19.96 7.19 -2.61
N LEU A 166 -19.54 6.49 -3.67
CA LEU A 166 -19.47 7.05 -5.01
C LEU A 166 -20.86 7.24 -5.64
N LYS A 167 -21.05 8.40 -6.30
CA LYS A 167 -22.32 8.82 -6.91
C LYS A 167 -22.57 8.11 -8.26
N ALA A 168 -22.61 6.80 -8.28
CA ALA A 168 -23.03 6.05 -9.46
C ALA A 168 -24.15 5.07 -9.06
N VAL A 169 -25.15 4.91 -9.91
CA VAL A 169 -26.36 4.14 -9.60
C VAL A 169 -26.06 2.65 -9.46
N ARG A 170 -25.32 2.07 -10.41
CA ARG A 170 -25.01 0.64 -10.41
C ARG A 170 -23.77 0.31 -9.58
N LYS A 171 -23.83 -0.74 -8.78
CA LYS A 171 -22.69 -1.24 -7.98
C LYS A 171 -21.46 -1.50 -8.84
N SER A 172 -21.59 -2.21 -9.96
CA SER A 172 -20.46 -2.50 -10.86
C SER A 172 -19.80 -1.24 -11.43
N THR A 173 -20.58 -0.18 -11.69
CA THR A 173 -20.04 1.11 -12.13
C THR A 173 -19.28 1.81 -11.02
N ARG A 174 -19.75 1.73 -9.75
CA ARG A 174 -19.02 2.29 -8.59
C ARG A 174 -17.70 1.58 -8.38
N GLU A 175 -17.70 0.25 -8.42
CA GLU A 175 -16.49 -0.56 -8.27
C GLU A 175 -15.46 -0.27 -9.36
N GLU A 176 -15.88 -0.19 -10.61
CA GLU A 176 -14.99 0.13 -11.72
C GLU A 176 -14.45 1.56 -11.62
N LEU A 177 -15.29 2.52 -11.26
CA LEU A 177 -14.88 3.90 -11.08
C LEU A 177 -13.90 4.04 -9.90
N TYR A 178 -14.16 3.32 -8.81
CA TYR A 178 -13.24 3.25 -7.68
C TYR A 178 -11.88 2.70 -8.09
N ARG A 179 -11.83 1.58 -8.83
CA ARG A 179 -10.57 1.00 -9.33
C ARG A 179 -9.79 1.99 -10.18
N ARG A 180 -10.45 2.66 -11.11
CA ARG A 180 -9.81 3.66 -11.98
C ARG A 180 -9.25 4.84 -11.22
N VAL A 181 -10.03 5.40 -10.30
CA VAL A 181 -9.57 6.52 -9.47
C VAL A 181 -8.44 6.10 -8.52
N ASN A 182 -8.49 4.87 -8.02
CA ASN A 182 -7.39 4.31 -7.23
C ASN A 182 -6.12 4.11 -8.09
N THR A 183 -6.24 3.65 -9.34
CA THR A 183 -5.11 3.58 -10.27
C THR A 183 -4.48 4.97 -10.48
N ALA A 184 -5.29 6.04 -10.57
CA ALA A 184 -4.78 7.41 -10.60
C ALA A 184 -3.99 7.77 -9.34
N ASN A 185 -4.46 7.36 -8.17
CA ASN A 185 -3.76 7.61 -6.91
C ASN A 185 -2.45 6.84 -6.81
N GLU A 186 -2.44 5.57 -7.21
CA GLU A 186 -1.22 4.76 -7.26
C GLU A 186 -0.20 5.33 -8.27
N TYR A 187 -0.65 5.83 -9.42
CA TYR A 187 0.19 6.54 -10.38
C TYR A 187 0.83 7.80 -9.76
N ILE A 188 0.04 8.61 -9.07
CA ILE A 188 0.55 9.78 -8.35
C ILE A 188 1.61 9.37 -7.32
N ARG A 189 1.35 8.35 -6.53
CA ARG A 189 2.31 7.84 -5.52
C ARG A 189 3.61 7.34 -6.14
N ALA A 190 3.52 6.67 -7.28
CA ALA A 190 4.70 6.15 -7.97
C ALA A 190 5.57 7.23 -8.61
N TYR A 191 4.98 8.38 -8.95
CA TYR A 191 5.62 9.39 -9.81
C TYR A 191 5.58 10.83 -9.28
N PHE A 192 5.16 11.08 -8.03
CA PHE A 192 5.08 12.45 -7.47
C PHE A 192 6.43 13.17 -7.46
N ASP A 193 7.54 12.44 -7.48
CA ASP A 193 8.93 12.93 -7.46
C ASP A 193 9.42 13.42 -8.82
N ARG A 194 8.56 13.51 -9.81
CA ARG A 194 8.86 14.03 -11.16
C ARG A 194 7.72 14.90 -11.67
N PRO A 195 7.90 15.59 -12.81
CA PRO A 195 6.81 16.33 -13.44
C PRO A 195 5.68 15.38 -13.87
N VAL A 196 4.51 15.52 -13.28
CA VAL A 196 3.30 14.74 -13.60
C VAL A 196 2.21 15.70 -14.07
N LYS A 197 1.65 15.45 -15.25
CA LYS A 197 0.52 16.21 -15.80
C LYS A 197 -0.80 15.52 -15.47
N LEU A 198 -1.86 16.30 -15.41
CA LEU A 198 -3.20 15.76 -15.17
C LEU A 198 -3.62 14.76 -16.26
N ASP A 199 -3.23 15.02 -17.51
CA ASP A 199 -3.52 14.14 -18.65
C ASP A 199 -2.86 12.77 -18.51
N ASP A 200 -1.61 12.72 -17.98
CA ASP A 200 -0.90 11.47 -17.74
C ASP A 200 -1.63 10.63 -16.67
N ILE A 201 -2.08 11.28 -15.60
CA ILE A 201 -2.84 10.63 -14.53
C ILE A 201 -4.19 10.12 -15.05
N ALA A 202 -4.88 10.94 -15.86
CA ALA A 202 -6.16 10.59 -16.44
C ALA A 202 -6.04 9.43 -17.43
N ALA A 203 -5.01 9.42 -18.25
CA ALA A 203 -4.70 8.33 -19.17
C ALA A 203 -4.42 7.02 -18.42
N ALA A 204 -3.59 7.06 -17.36
CA ALA A 204 -3.31 5.89 -16.52
C ALA A 204 -4.58 5.31 -15.88
N ALA A 205 -5.55 6.16 -15.53
CA ALA A 205 -6.83 5.78 -14.95
C ALA A 205 -7.92 5.43 -16.00
N CYS A 206 -7.63 5.54 -17.28
CA CYS A 206 -8.62 5.41 -18.37
C CYS A 206 -9.85 6.32 -18.16
N LEU A 207 -9.63 7.56 -17.72
CA LEU A 207 -10.65 8.58 -17.47
C LEU A 207 -10.34 9.85 -18.26
N SER A 208 -11.37 10.64 -18.59
CA SER A 208 -11.12 12.01 -19.03
C SER A 208 -10.62 12.88 -17.86
N PRO A 209 -9.79 13.91 -18.09
CA PRO A 209 -9.28 14.79 -17.04
C PRO A 209 -10.38 15.39 -16.14
N ASN A 210 -11.49 15.83 -16.73
CA ASN A 210 -12.63 16.40 -16.00
C ASN A 210 -13.35 15.36 -15.13
N HIS A 211 -13.51 14.14 -15.64
CA HIS A 211 -14.12 13.04 -14.89
C HIS A 211 -13.22 12.62 -13.74
N LEU A 212 -11.91 12.50 -14.00
CA LEU A 212 -10.91 12.23 -12.96
C LEU A 212 -10.98 13.30 -11.84
N LEU A 213 -10.87 14.58 -12.16
CA LEU A 213 -10.89 15.66 -11.16
C LEU A 213 -12.11 15.57 -10.24
N ARG A 214 -13.29 15.40 -10.83
CA ARG A 214 -14.54 15.34 -10.07
C ARG A 214 -14.58 14.12 -9.15
N THR A 215 -14.28 12.94 -9.69
CA THR A 215 -14.39 11.68 -8.93
C THR A 215 -13.26 11.55 -7.90
N TYR A 216 -12.05 11.97 -8.27
CA TYR A 216 -10.90 11.99 -7.36
C TYR A 216 -11.17 12.88 -6.14
N LYS A 217 -11.72 14.10 -6.37
CA LYS A 217 -12.12 15.00 -5.27
C LYS A 217 -13.26 14.43 -4.45
N GLN A 218 -14.20 13.71 -5.06
CA GLN A 218 -15.27 13.04 -4.33
C GLN A 218 -14.72 11.98 -3.37
N LEU A 219 -13.79 11.14 -3.84
CA LEU A 219 -13.22 10.03 -3.06
C LEU A 219 -12.20 10.52 -2.02
N TYR A 220 -11.20 11.26 -2.48
CA TYR A 220 -10.06 11.66 -1.63
C TYR A 220 -10.21 13.03 -0.95
N LYS A 221 -11.31 13.77 -1.20
CA LYS A 221 -11.59 15.13 -0.67
C LYS A 221 -10.54 16.18 -1.05
N ARG A 222 -9.70 15.88 -2.05
CA ARG A 222 -8.63 16.73 -2.58
C ARG A 222 -8.44 16.50 -4.08
N THR A 223 -7.81 17.46 -4.75
CA THR A 223 -7.46 17.30 -6.17
C THR A 223 -6.19 16.46 -6.33
N PRO A 224 -5.93 15.86 -7.51
CA PRO A 224 -4.67 15.18 -7.81
C PRO A 224 -3.44 16.03 -7.51
N HIS A 225 -3.46 17.31 -7.92
CA HIS A 225 -2.35 18.23 -7.67
C HIS A 225 -2.10 18.50 -6.18
N GLN A 226 -3.16 18.68 -5.39
CA GLN A 226 -3.02 18.81 -3.94
C GLN A 226 -2.41 17.55 -3.32
N HIS A 227 -2.82 16.38 -3.78
CA HIS A 227 -2.28 15.12 -3.29
C HIS A 227 -0.81 14.92 -3.66
N ILE A 228 -0.38 15.26 -4.90
CA ILE A 228 1.03 15.31 -5.30
C ILE A 228 1.83 16.21 -4.35
N THR A 229 1.29 17.40 -4.06
CA THR A 229 1.94 18.34 -3.15
C THR A 229 2.11 17.75 -1.74
N GLU A 230 1.09 17.09 -1.22
CA GLU A 230 1.16 16.44 0.09
C GLU A 230 2.24 15.34 0.13
N PHE A 231 2.31 14.48 -0.88
CA PHE A 231 3.35 13.45 -0.96
C PHE A 231 4.75 14.06 -1.03
N ARG A 232 4.93 15.14 -1.79
CA ARG A 232 6.20 15.88 -1.83
C ARG A 232 6.59 16.44 -0.47
N ILE A 233 5.63 17.02 0.26
CA ILE A 233 5.89 17.54 1.61
C ILE A 233 6.18 16.43 2.61
N GLN A 234 5.49 15.30 2.54
CA GLN A 234 5.79 14.13 3.39
C GLN A 234 7.21 13.63 3.12
N LYS A 235 7.58 13.45 1.84
CA LYS A 235 8.93 13.03 1.46
C LYS A 235 9.99 14.06 1.87
N ALA A 236 9.69 15.36 1.75
CA ALA A 236 10.58 16.41 2.21
C ALA A 236 10.85 16.32 3.71
N ARG A 237 9.82 16.09 4.53
CA ARG A 237 9.97 15.90 5.98
C ARG A 237 10.90 14.72 6.29
N GLN A 238 10.71 13.59 5.61
CA GLN A 238 11.56 12.42 5.75
C GLN A 238 13.02 12.76 5.41
N LEU A 239 13.28 13.31 4.22
CA LEU A 239 14.64 13.67 3.78
C LEU A 239 15.30 14.68 4.72
N LEU A 240 14.57 15.67 5.22
CA LEU A 240 15.06 16.66 6.17
C LEU A 240 15.45 16.05 7.52
N SER A 241 14.77 14.97 7.94
CA SER A 241 15.02 14.31 9.23
C SER A 241 16.07 13.20 9.17
N GLU A 242 16.27 12.58 8.01
CA GLU A 242 17.08 11.38 7.87
C GLU A 242 18.37 11.58 7.09
N THR A 243 18.51 12.71 6.37
CA THR A 243 19.65 12.96 5.50
C THR A 243 20.27 14.34 5.70
N ASP A 244 21.52 14.49 5.23
CA ASP A 244 22.24 15.75 5.18
C ASP A 244 22.10 16.49 3.84
N TYR A 245 21.22 16.06 2.96
CA TYR A 245 21.00 16.69 1.67
C TYR A 245 20.73 18.19 1.80
N THR A 246 21.31 18.98 0.92
CA THR A 246 21.06 20.41 0.82
C THR A 246 19.60 20.69 0.43
N MET A 247 19.13 21.91 0.64
CA MET A 247 17.78 22.31 0.22
C MET A 247 17.61 22.19 -1.31
N THR A 248 18.67 22.40 -2.06
CA THR A 248 18.69 22.26 -3.52
C THR A 248 18.53 20.80 -3.94
N GLU A 249 19.30 19.89 -3.34
CA GLU A 249 19.19 18.45 -3.62
C GLU A 249 17.78 17.91 -3.27
N ILE A 250 17.27 18.27 -2.10
CA ILE A 250 15.88 17.88 -1.71
C ILE A 250 14.88 18.40 -2.73
N THR A 251 15.03 19.66 -3.19
CA THR A 251 14.11 20.23 -4.17
C THR A 251 14.06 19.39 -5.45
N PHE A 252 15.22 18.99 -5.97
CA PHE A 252 15.29 18.16 -7.18
C PHE A 252 14.77 16.73 -6.95
N LEU A 253 15.08 16.12 -5.81
CA LEU A 253 14.57 14.80 -5.42
C LEU A 253 13.03 14.76 -5.29
N LEU A 254 12.41 15.91 -5.07
CA LEU A 254 10.95 16.06 -5.02
C LEU A 254 10.32 16.38 -6.39
N GLY A 255 11.11 16.40 -7.47
CA GLY A 255 10.63 16.78 -8.79
C GLY A 255 10.27 18.26 -8.91
N LEU A 256 10.85 19.12 -8.07
CA LEU A 256 10.68 20.56 -8.10
C LEU A 256 11.92 21.21 -8.71
N GLN A 257 11.75 22.36 -9.39
CA GLN A 257 12.85 23.04 -10.09
C GLN A 257 13.45 24.20 -9.30
N ASN A 258 12.73 24.74 -8.32
CA ASN A 258 13.12 25.97 -7.65
C ASN A 258 13.08 25.84 -6.11
N PRO A 259 14.25 25.95 -5.43
CA PRO A 259 14.34 25.86 -3.97
C PRO A 259 13.54 26.94 -3.22
N VAL A 260 13.37 28.13 -3.82
CA VAL A 260 12.57 29.20 -3.18
C VAL A 260 11.08 28.82 -3.19
N SER A 261 10.60 28.27 -4.32
CA SER A 261 9.23 27.78 -4.44
C SER A 261 8.98 26.60 -3.47
N PHE A 262 9.94 25.69 -3.36
CA PHE A 262 9.90 24.60 -2.40
C PHE A 262 9.80 25.13 -0.95
N SER A 263 10.65 26.07 -0.57
CA SER A 263 10.67 26.63 0.79
C SER A 263 9.35 27.32 1.15
N LYS A 264 8.77 28.06 0.21
CA LYS A 264 7.42 28.68 0.39
C LYS A 264 6.34 27.64 0.55
N LEU A 265 6.32 26.62 -0.32
CA LEU A 265 5.35 25.52 -0.30
C LEU A 265 5.43 24.75 1.03
N PHE A 266 6.65 24.37 1.43
CA PHE A 266 6.90 23.65 2.67
C PHE A 266 6.42 24.44 3.90
N LYS A 267 6.76 25.74 3.98
CA LYS A 267 6.31 26.62 5.05
C LYS A 267 4.79 26.76 5.09
N GLN A 268 4.14 26.84 3.94
CA GLN A 268 2.66 26.88 3.85
C GLN A 268 2.01 25.62 4.47
N PHE A 269 2.60 24.45 4.28
CA PHE A 269 2.06 23.19 4.79
C PHE A 269 2.47 22.86 6.23
N THR A 270 3.63 23.34 6.70
CA THR A 270 4.21 22.94 8.00
C THR A 270 4.24 24.07 9.02
N GLY A 271 4.00 25.31 8.58
CA GLY A 271 4.08 26.51 9.41
C GLY A 271 5.51 27.06 9.58
N ILE A 272 6.56 26.26 9.31
CA ILE A 272 7.97 26.65 9.51
C ILE A 272 8.80 26.37 8.24
N SER A 273 9.97 27.05 8.14
CA SER A 273 10.85 26.81 6.98
C SER A 273 11.47 25.41 7.00
N PRO A 274 11.89 24.86 5.83
CA PRO A 274 12.60 23.57 5.80
C PRO A 274 13.86 23.55 6.67
N ALA A 275 14.61 24.67 6.74
CA ALA A 275 15.81 24.77 7.56
C ALA A 275 15.50 24.73 9.06
N ASP A 276 14.45 25.42 9.49
CA ASP A 276 14.00 25.42 10.90
C ASP A 276 13.43 24.04 11.29
N TYR A 277 12.69 23.40 10.36
CA TYR A 277 12.19 22.04 10.54
C TYR A 277 13.34 21.06 10.79
N ARG A 278 14.40 21.09 9.97
CA ARG A 278 15.59 20.25 10.13
C ARG A 278 16.27 20.46 11.49
N LYS A 279 16.46 21.73 11.89
CA LYS A 279 17.05 22.05 13.21
C LYS A 279 16.21 21.45 14.35
N LYS A 280 14.90 21.64 14.31
CA LYS A 280 13.96 21.15 15.33
C LYS A 280 14.04 19.63 15.47
N VAL A 281 13.90 18.89 14.37
CA VAL A 281 13.89 17.42 14.41
C VAL A 281 15.23 16.84 14.87
N ARG A 282 16.37 17.50 14.56
CA ARG A 282 17.69 17.07 15.04
C ARG A 282 17.87 17.31 16.53
N MET A 283 17.36 18.43 17.05
CA MET A 283 17.39 18.70 18.50
C MET A 283 16.54 17.69 19.27
N ASP A 284 15.40 17.28 18.76
CA ASP A 284 14.52 16.30 19.38
C ASP A 284 15.12 14.87 19.37
N LYS A 285 15.97 14.53 18.42
CA LYS A 285 16.70 13.24 18.36
C LYS A 285 17.93 13.16 19.29
N THR A 286 18.41 14.29 19.79
CA THR A 286 19.60 14.38 20.66
C THR A 286 19.21 14.43 22.15
N ARG A 287 17.95 14.49 22.44
CA ARG A 287 17.38 14.36 23.81
C ARG A 287 16.88 12.95 24.07
#